data_3dfce9a41ac8d6f6fd635da803f17a60
#
_entry.id   3dfce9a41ac8d6f6fd635da803f17a60
#
_cell.length_a   1.000
_cell.length_b   1.000
_cell.length_c   1.000
_cell.angle_alpha   90.00
_cell.angle_beta   90.00
_cell.angle_gamma   90.00
#
_symmetry.space_group_name_H-M   'P 1'
#
loop_
_entity.id
_entity.type
_entity.pdbx_description
1 polymer ?
#
loop_
_entity_poly.entity_id
_entity_poly.type
_entity_poly.pdbx_seq_one_letter_code
_entity_poly.pdbx_strand_id
1 'polypeptide(L)'
;MPAKHHSPAPPNRRTTGARAPGGEARPARPADAGPPASPPPPGDATAVGRIPVLDVRPAVQQGRRPAKAVTGETFEISATVFREGHDAVAANVVLKDPEGRPGPWTPLRELAPGTDRWGATVTAGEPGLWTFTVEAWGDPVGTWRHHAEIKIPAGMDTDVVLEEGARLYERAAAGVPEEEGLRDVILSAVDALRDEDRPAAARLAGALTPEVEEVLARYPLRDLVTSSEPLPLLVERERALYGSWYEFFPRSEGTREQPHGTFATAARRLPAIAAMGFDVVYLPPIHPIGTTFRKGKNNTLSPGPDDVGVPWAIGSPEGGHDAVHPALGTLEDFVAFVQRARELGMEVALD
;
A
#
# COMPACT_ATOMS: atom_id res chain seq x y z
N MET A 1 -47.37 -13.45 23.48
CA MET A 1 -48.35 -12.57 22.81
C MET A 1 -47.99 -11.13 23.17
N PRO A 2 -47.57 -10.32 22.22
CA PRO A 2 -47.08 -8.95 22.45
C PRO A 2 -48.16 -7.92 22.23
N ALA A 3 -48.09 -6.83 22.97
CA ALA A 3 -48.91 -5.63 22.73
C ALA A 3 -48.10 -4.59 21.96
N LYS A 4 -48.64 -4.18 20.81
CA LYS A 4 -48.17 -3.06 19.97
C LYS A 4 -48.73 -1.76 20.55
N HIS A 5 -47.86 -0.75 20.75
CA HIS A 5 -48.32 0.62 20.93
C HIS A 5 -47.84 1.47 19.72
N HIS A 6 -48.83 1.95 18.95
CA HIS A 6 -48.67 3.04 18.01
C HIS A 6 -48.82 4.37 18.73
N SER A 7 -47.97 5.34 18.43
CA SER A 7 -48.19 6.75 18.74
C SER A 7 -48.14 7.58 17.47
N PRO A 8 -49.05 8.57 17.32
CA PRO A 8 -49.21 9.34 16.08
C PRO A 8 -48.34 10.60 16.02
N ALA A 9 -48.02 11.03 14.81
CA ALA A 9 -47.26 12.23 14.50
C ALA A 9 -48.10 13.52 14.69
N PRO A 10 -47.50 14.66 15.06
CA PRO A 10 -48.14 15.95 15.11
C PRO A 10 -48.09 16.72 13.77
N PRO A 11 -49.02 17.68 13.54
CA PRO A 11 -49.24 18.27 12.24
C PRO A 11 -48.36 19.51 11.95
N ASN A 12 -48.15 19.71 10.65
CA ASN A 12 -47.53 20.85 9.99
C ASN A 12 -48.20 22.19 10.34
N ARG A 13 -47.44 23.21 10.74
CA ARG A 13 -47.85 24.62 10.70
C ARG A 13 -46.93 25.41 9.77
N ARG A 14 -47.46 25.86 8.68
CA ARG A 14 -46.91 26.96 7.87
C ARG A 14 -47.10 28.28 8.60
N THR A 15 -46.06 29.10 8.65
CA THR A 15 -46.19 30.54 8.82
C THR A 15 -45.22 31.27 7.89
N THR A 16 -45.75 32.25 7.25
CA THR A 16 -45.22 33.15 6.23
C THR A 16 -44.39 34.29 6.85
N GLY A 17 -43.27 34.62 6.22
CA GLY A 17 -42.82 35.98 5.94
C GLY A 17 -42.13 36.77 7.06
N ALA A 18 -40.85 37.08 6.83
CA ALA A 18 -40.34 38.46 6.89
C ALA A 18 -38.84 38.49 6.42
N ARG A 19 -38.56 39.38 5.54
CA ARG A 19 -37.28 39.68 4.89
C ARG A 19 -36.57 40.78 5.72
N ALA A 20 -35.31 40.58 6.10
CA ALA A 20 -34.43 41.62 6.56
C ALA A 20 -32.99 41.45 5.97
N PRO A 21 -32.25 42.53 5.78
CA PRO A 21 -31.15 42.61 4.82
C PRO A 21 -29.75 42.51 5.47
N GLY A 22 -28.78 42.13 4.64
CA GLY A 22 -27.36 42.47 4.83
C GLY A 22 -26.59 41.52 5.73
N GLY A 23 -25.85 40.57 5.14
CA GLY A 23 -24.87 39.75 5.83
C GLY A 23 -23.72 39.41 4.89
N GLU A 24 -22.55 39.67 5.35
CA GLU A 24 -21.25 39.52 4.69
C GLU A 24 -21.05 38.16 4.04
N ALA A 25 -20.37 38.15 2.92
CA ALA A 25 -20.06 36.97 2.13
C ALA A 25 -19.19 35.97 2.93
N ARG A 26 -19.74 34.82 3.22
CA ARG A 26 -19.04 33.65 3.76
C ARG A 26 -18.14 33.09 2.65
N PRO A 27 -16.86 32.73 2.94
CA PRO A 27 -16.02 32.09 1.93
C PRO A 27 -16.65 30.79 1.43
N ALA A 28 -16.62 30.60 0.11
CA ALA A 28 -17.17 29.43 -0.57
C ALA A 28 -16.53 28.13 -0.04
N ARG A 29 -17.36 27.20 0.37
CA ARG A 29 -16.95 25.81 0.58
C ARG A 29 -16.37 25.26 -0.72
N PRO A 30 -15.32 24.42 -0.66
CA PRO A 30 -14.92 23.65 -1.84
C PRO A 30 -16.13 22.86 -2.35
N ALA A 31 -16.32 22.91 -3.67
CA ALA A 31 -17.42 22.21 -4.34
C ALA A 31 -17.47 20.75 -3.90
N ASP A 32 -18.66 20.28 -3.52
CA ASP A 32 -18.93 18.88 -3.25
C ASP A 32 -18.41 18.04 -4.42
N ALA A 33 -17.39 17.23 -4.14
CA ALA A 33 -17.04 16.15 -5.04
C ALA A 33 -18.29 15.26 -5.16
N GLY A 34 -18.87 15.21 -6.35
CA GLY A 34 -20.01 14.32 -6.65
C GLY A 34 -19.71 12.89 -6.20
N PRO A 35 -20.74 12.04 -6.04
CA PRO A 35 -20.54 10.65 -5.64
C PRO A 35 -19.50 10.01 -6.56
N PRO A 36 -18.57 9.18 -6.02
CA PRO A 36 -17.56 8.52 -6.82
C PRO A 36 -18.23 7.81 -7.99
N ALA A 37 -17.69 8.01 -9.18
CA ALA A 37 -18.19 7.37 -10.39
C ALA A 37 -18.35 5.86 -10.11
N SER A 38 -19.49 5.29 -10.53
CA SER A 38 -19.70 3.85 -10.46
C SER A 38 -18.50 3.14 -11.09
N PRO A 39 -17.98 2.06 -10.47
CA PRO A 39 -16.91 1.29 -11.08
C PRO A 39 -17.35 0.89 -12.51
N PRO A 40 -16.45 0.89 -13.49
CA PRO A 40 -16.75 0.38 -14.82
C PRO A 40 -17.37 -1.02 -14.67
N PRO A 41 -18.31 -1.41 -15.54
CA PRO A 41 -18.81 -2.78 -15.54
C PRO A 41 -17.63 -3.74 -15.60
N PRO A 42 -17.72 -4.93 -14.96
CA PRO A 42 -16.65 -5.92 -15.04
C PRO A 42 -16.34 -6.12 -16.52
N GLY A 43 -15.08 -5.84 -16.89
CA GLY A 43 -14.60 -6.02 -18.25
C GLY A 43 -15.01 -7.40 -18.73
N ASP A 44 -15.33 -7.49 -20.00
CA ASP A 44 -15.86 -8.70 -20.64
C ASP A 44 -15.08 -9.91 -20.15
N ALA A 45 -15.73 -10.81 -19.42
CA ALA A 45 -15.10 -11.99 -18.79
C ALA A 45 -14.46 -12.93 -19.85
N THR A 46 -14.55 -12.58 -21.11
CA THR A 46 -13.97 -13.29 -22.26
C THR A 46 -12.58 -12.80 -22.67
N ALA A 47 -12.09 -11.70 -22.11
CA ALA A 47 -10.79 -11.12 -22.47
C ALA A 47 -9.64 -11.64 -21.58
N VAL A 48 -9.59 -12.94 -21.33
CA VAL A 48 -8.42 -13.58 -20.70
C VAL A 48 -7.34 -13.72 -21.79
N GLY A 49 -6.16 -13.13 -21.55
CA GLY A 49 -5.02 -13.29 -22.44
C GLY A 49 -4.55 -14.75 -22.56
N ARG A 50 -3.69 -15.04 -23.55
CA ARG A 50 -3.13 -16.40 -23.76
C ARG A 50 -2.30 -16.91 -22.58
N ILE A 51 -1.77 -16.01 -21.76
CA ILE A 51 -1.10 -16.31 -20.51
C ILE A 51 -1.98 -15.71 -19.40
N PRO A 52 -2.89 -16.47 -18.78
CA PRO A 52 -3.74 -15.96 -17.72
C PRO A 52 -2.94 -15.47 -16.53
N VAL A 53 -3.32 -14.31 -16.01
CA VAL A 53 -2.82 -13.74 -14.74
C VAL A 53 -4.02 -13.60 -13.82
N LEU A 54 -4.12 -14.49 -12.85
CA LEU A 54 -5.27 -14.60 -11.96
C LEU A 54 -4.84 -14.42 -10.50
N ASP A 55 -5.82 -14.13 -9.64
CA ASP A 55 -5.65 -14.07 -8.19
C ASP A 55 -4.41 -13.27 -7.75
N VAL A 56 -4.23 -12.07 -8.34
CA VAL A 56 -3.15 -11.16 -7.97
C VAL A 56 -3.32 -10.69 -6.53
N ARG A 57 -2.28 -10.78 -5.72
CA ARG A 57 -2.27 -10.39 -4.31
C ARG A 57 -1.07 -9.49 -3.98
N PRO A 58 -1.26 -8.61 -2.97
CA PRO A 58 -2.45 -8.43 -2.13
C PRO A 58 -3.59 -7.72 -2.87
N ALA A 59 -4.82 -8.11 -2.63
CA ALA A 59 -6.01 -7.46 -3.16
C ALA A 59 -7.07 -7.28 -2.07
N VAL A 60 -7.47 -6.05 -1.80
CA VAL A 60 -8.50 -5.73 -0.80
C VAL A 60 -9.80 -5.41 -1.53
N GLN A 61 -10.87 -6.16 -1.20
CA GLN A 61 -12.17 -6.02 -1.86
C GLN A 61 -12.08 -6.07 -3.40
N GLN A 62 -11.30 -7.01 -3.93
CA GLN A 62 -11.07 -7.18 -5.37
C GLN A 62 -10.46 -5.93 -6.03
N GLY A 63 -9.52 -5.26 -5.36
CA GLY A 63 -8.88 -4.06 -5.88
C GLY A 63 -9.64 -2.75 -5.71
N ARG A 64 -10.86 -2.78 -5.14
CA ARG A 64 -11.66 -1.57 -4.88
C ARG A 64 -11.11 -0.68 -3.76
N ARG A 65 -10.29 -1.25 -2.90
CA ARG A 65 -9.59 -0.54 -1.83
C ARG A 65 -8.10 -0.83 -1.94
N PRO A 66 -7.24 0.13 -1.60
CA PRO A 66 -5.81 -0.13 -1.61
C PRO A 66 -5.42 -1.18 -0.57
N ALA A 67 -4.50 -2.06 -0.94
CA ALA A 67 -3.70 -2.77 0.03
C ALA A 67 -2.80 -1.77 0.75
N LYS A 68 -2.26 -2.13 1.92
CA LYS A 68 -1.42 -1.23 2.71
C LYS A 68 -0.02 -1.77 2.87
N ALA A 69 0.93 -0.87 2.85
CA ALA A 69 2.31 -1.09 3.22
C ALA A 69 2.85 0.19 3.90
N VAL A 70 4.05 0.14 4.44
CA VAL A 70 4.76 1.33 4.92
C VAL A 70 6.08 1.49 4.17
N THR A 71 6.63 2.68 4.22
CA THR A 71 7.93 2.99 3.63
C THR A 71 9.00 2.02 4.14
N GLY A 72 9.74 1.41 3.21
CA GLY A 72 10.80 0.45 3.53
C GLY A 72 10.32 -0.96 3.88
N GLU A 73 9.02 -1.20 4.00
CA GLU A 73 8.48 -2.54 4.20
C GLU A 73 8.69 -3.39 2.95
N THR A 74 9.20 -4.60 3.17
CA THR A 74 9.31 -5.62 2.13
C THR A 74 8.12 -6.57 2.24
N PHE A 75 7.34 -6.71 1.18
CA PHE A 75 6.18 -7.57 1.14
C PHE A 75 6.09 -8.35 -0.18
N GLU A 76 5.32 -9.42 -0.18
CA GLU A 76 5.16 -10.28 -1.35
C GLU A 76 4.01 -9.79 -2.23
N ILE A 77 4.28 -9.72 -3.54
CA ILE A 77 3.24 -9.68 -4.59
C ILE A 77 3.25 -11.04 -5.28
N SER A 78 2.08 -11.63 -5.43
CA SER A 78 1.94 -12.95 -6.03
C SER A 78 0.73 -13.05 -6.95
N ALA A 79 0.79 -13.99 -7.90
CA ALA A 79 -0.30 -14.26 -8.85
C ALA A 79 -0.30 -15.73 -9.26
N THR A 80 -1.42 -16.20 -9.77
CA THR A 80 -1.50 -17.48 -10.49
C THR A 80 -1.24 -17.20 -11.97
N VAL A 81 -0.18 -17.81 -12.53
CA VAL A 81 0.24 -17.64 -13.91
C VAL A 81 0.47 -19.03 -14.54
N PHE A 82 -0.19 -19.29 -15.64
CA PHE A 82 -0.06 -20.57 -16.36
C PHE A 82 -0.37 -20.42 -17.85
N ARG A 83 -0.07 -21.45 -18.61
CA ARG A 83 -0.56 -21.64 -19.99
C ARG A 83 -0.79 -23.13 -20.25
N GLU A 84 -1.56 -23.40 -21.29
CA GLU A 84 -1.76 -24.77 -21.76
C GLU A 84 -0.46 -25.30 -22.42
N GLY A 85 -0.24 -26.61 -22.27
CA GLY A 85 0.92 -27.30 -22.86
C GLY A 85 2.12 -27.35 -21.91
N HIS A 86 3.32 -27.46 -22.52
CA HIS A 86 4.58 -27.63 -21.79
C HIS A 86 5.56 -26.47 -21.98
N ASP A 87 5.13 -25.43 -22.67
CA ASP A 87 5.97 -24.26 -22.88
C ASP A 87 6.15 -23.46 -21.60
N ALA A 88 7.34 -22.96 -21.40
CA ALA A 88 7.67 -22.13 -20.25
C ALA A 88 6.88 -20.81 -20.25
N VAL A 89 6.54 -20.35 -19.05
CA VAL A 89 6.00 -19.02 -18.80
C VAL A 89 6.93 -18.28 -17.84
N ALA A 90 6.90 -16.96 -17.91
CA ALA A 90 7.56 -16.11 -16.95
C ALA A 90 6.68 -14.92 -16.61
N ALA A 91 6.97 -14.26 -15.50
CA ALA A 91 6.19 -13.11 -15.05
C ALA A 91 7.06 -12.09 -14.32
N ASN A 92 6.55 -10.86 -14.22
CA ASN A 92 7.20 -9.73 -13.58
C ASN A 92 6.18 -8.86 -12.85
N VAL A 93 6.58 -8.25 -11.74
CA VAL A 93 5.83 -7.18 -11.08
C VAL A 93 6.26 -5.84 -11.66
N VAL A 94 5.28 -5.02 -12.02
CA VAL A 94 5.49 -3.60 -12.32
C VAL A 94 4.88 -2.78 -11.19
N LEU A 95 5.73 -2.34 -10.27
CA LEU A 95 5.36 -1.43 -9.19
C LEU A 95 5.56 0.00 -9.68
N LYS A 96 4.53 0.85 -9.56
CA LYS A 96 4.60 2.27 -9.97
C LYS A 96 4.42 3.16 -8.76
N ASP A 97 5.28 4.17 -8.66
CA ASP A 97 5.23 5.19 -7.61
C ASP A 97 4.01 6.12 -7.76
N PRO A 98 3.78 7.06 -6.81
CA PRO A 98 2.67 8.01 -6.88
C PRO A 98 2.65 8.88 -8.15
N GLU A 99 3.79 9.10 -8.77
CA GLU A 99 3.93 9.84 -10.05
C GLU A 99 3.74 8.95 -11.28
N GLY A 100 3.52 7.65 -11.09
CA GLY A 100 3.31 6.67 -12.15
C GLY A 100 4.60 6.16 -12.80
N ARG A 101 5.77 6.44 -12.23
CA ARG A 101 7.06 5.96 -12.72
C ARG A 101 7.24 4.49 -12.34
N PRO A 102 7.61 3.61 -13.26
CA PRO A 102 7.84 2.21 -12.93
C PRO A 102 9.11 2.05 -12.09
N GLY A 103 9.02 1.17 -11.11
CA GLY A 103 10.16 0.72 -10.32
C GLY A 103 11.06 -0.26 -11.09
N PRO A 104 12.03 -0.86 -10.43
CA PRO A 104 12.97 -1.79 -11.05
C PRO A 104 12.27 -3.04 -11.57
N TRP A 105 12.88 -3.65 -12.57
CA TRP A 105 12.49 -4.96 -13.07
C TRP A 105 12.50 -6.00 -11.95
N THR A 106 11.35 -6.62 -11.68
CA THR A 106 11.17 -7.53 -10.54
C THR A 106 10.52 -8.83 -11.01
N PRO A 107 11.31 -9.82 -11.46
CA PRO A 107 10.80 -11.09 -11.94
C PRO A 107 10.14 -11.90 -10.81
N LEU A 108 8.98 -12.51 -11.10
CA LEU A 108 8.35 -13.47 -10.23
C LEU A 108 9.04 -14.83 -10.37
N ARG A 109 9.01 -15.59 -9.28
CA ARG A 109 9.44 -17.00 -9.26
C ARG A 109 8.28 -17.88 -8.82
N GLU A 110 8.25 -19.11 -9.30
CA GLU A 110 7.28 -20.08 -8.82
C GLU A 110 7.50 -20.34 -7.32
N LEU A 111 6.46 -20.16 -6.53
CA LEU A 111 6.54 -20.27 -5.06
C LEU A 111 6.56 -21.73 -4.58
N ALA A 112 5.81 -22.57 -5.30
CA ALA A 112 5.82 -24.00 -5.03
C ALA A 112 5.59 -24.76 -6.36
N PRO A 113 6.47 -25.72 -6.72
CA PRO A 113 6.39 -26.43 -7.99
C PRO A 113 5.01 -27.06 -8.26
N GLY A 114 4.48 -26.86 -9.45
CA GLY A 114 3.21 -27.41 -9.91
C GLY A 114 1.96 -26.76 -9.31
N THR A 115 2.09 -25.60 -8.69
CA THR A 115 0.95 -24.83 -8.16
C THR A 115 0.54 -23.66 -9.03
N ASP A 116 1.32 -23.36 -10.07
CA ASP A 116 1.19 -22.17 -10.92
C ASP A 116 1.18 -20.84 -10.13
N ARG A 117 1.58 -20.89 -8.86
CA ARG A 117 1.64 -19.73 -7.98
C ARG A 117 3.02 -19.10 -8.05
N TRP A 118 3.06 -17.87 -8.49
CA TRP A 118 4.27 -17.07 -8.68
C TRP A 118 4.31 -15.89 -7.72
N GLY A 119 5.49 -15.49 -7.30
CA GLY A 119 5.65 -14.37 -6.37
C GLY A 119 7.01 -13.72 -6.44
N ALA A 120 7.05 -12.47 -5.99
CA ALA A 120 8.26 -11.70 -5.77
C ALA A 120 8.07 -10.75 -4.59
N THR A 121 9.16 -10.42 -3.94
CA THR A 121 9.16 -9.38 -2.89
C THR A 121 9.47 -8.03 -3.49
N VAL A 122 8.76 -7.01 -3.04
CA VAL A 122 8.92 -5.62 -3.45
C VAL A 122 9.02 -4.71 -2.23
N THR A 123 9.60 -3.53 -2.41
CA THR A 123 9.71 -2.51 -1.37
C THR A 123 9.31 -1.16 -1.97
N ALA A 124 8.42 -0.43 -1.30
CA ALA A 124 8.07 0.93 -1.66
C ALA A 124 8.91 1.93 -0.86
N GLY A 125 9.52 2.90 -1.54
CA GLY A 125 10.51 3.81 -0.96
C GLY A 125 9.95 5.07 -0.33
N GLU A 126 8.71 5.45 -0.62
CA GLU A 126 8.11 6.70 -0.16
C GLU A 126 6.61 6.57 0.10
N PRO A 127 6.04 7.39 0.99
CA PRO A 127 4.60 7.41 1.23
C PRO A 127 3.83 7.90 0.00
N GLY A 128 2.64 7.35 -0.23
CA GLY A 128 1.75 7.78 -1.29
C GLY A 128 0.87 6.66 -1.82
N LEU A 129 0.10 6.97 -2.84
CA LEU A 129 -0.75 6.01 -3.54
C LEU A 129 0.02 5.41 -4.72
N TRP A 130 0.49 4.21 -4.54
CA TRP A 130 1.17 3.39 -5.53
C TRP A 130 0.18 2.50 -6.28
N THR A 131 0.64 1.92 -7.39
CA THR A 131 -0.08 0.86 -8.09
C THR A 131 0.89 -0.26 -8.45
N PHE A 132 0.37 -1.47 -8.60
CA PHE A 132 1.15 -2.59 -9.13
C PHE A 132 0.31 -3.43 -10.09
N THR A 133 1.01 -3.99 -11.08
CA THR A 133 0.48 -4.97 -12.03
C THR A 133 1.40 -6.17 -12.06
N VAL A 134 0.86 -7.31 -12.45
CA VAL A 134 1.66 -8.48 -12.83
C VAL A 134 1.55 -8.64 -14.33
N GLU A 135 2.69 -8.65 -15.01
CA GLU A 135 2.82 -9.01 -16.40
C GLU A 135 3.32 -10.44 -16.51
N ALA A 136 2.71 -11.22 -17.39
CA ALA A 136 3.14 -12.58 -17.69
C ALA A 136 3.25 -12.81 -19.19
N TRP A 137 4.14 -13.68 -19.60
CA TRP A 137 4.41 -13.98 -21.00
C TRP A 137 4.86 -15.43 -21.20
N GLY A 138 4.72 -15.92 -22.43
CA GLY A 138 5.40 -17.15 -22.85
C GLY A 138 6.89 -16.90 -22.96
N ASP A 139 7.69 -17.76 -22.35
CA ASP A 139 9.15 -17.70 -22.39
C ASP A 139 9.68 -18.68 -23.46
N PRO A 140 9.85 -18.23 -24.73
CA PRO A 140 10.32 -19.10 -25.80
C PRO A 140 11.79 -19.52 -25.62
N VAL A 141 12.60 -18.68 -24.97
CA VAL A 141 14.00 -19.00 -24.70
C VAL A 141 14.10 -20.08 -23.62
N GLY A 142 13.32 -19.96 -22.53
CA GLY A 142 13.25 -20.99 -21.49
C GLY A 142 12.72 -22.32 -22.01
N THR A 143 11.69 -22.28 -22.87
CA THR A 143 11.16 -23.48 -23.55
C THR A 143 12.20 -24.15 -24.42
N TRP A 144 12.88 -23.38 -25.27
CA TRP A 144 13.95 -23.88 -26.11
C TRP A 144 15.11 -24.47 -25.31
N ARG A 145 15.55 -23.78 -24.25
CA ARG A 145 16.64 -24.24 -23.37
C ARG A 145 16.34 -25.61 -22.81
N HIS A 146 15.15 -25.79 -22.25
CA HIS A 146 14.71 -27.08 -21.71
C HIS A 146 14.78 -28.19 -22.76
N HIS A 147 14.30 -27.94 -23.98
CA HIS A 147 14.39 -28.89 -25.08
C HIS A 147 15.84 -29.17 -25.53
N ALA A 148 16.68 -28.14 -25.62
CA ALA A 148 18.06 -28.27 -26.04
C ALA A 148 18.90 -29.09 -25.05
N GLU A 149 18.71 -28.89 -23.76
CA GLU A 149 19.37 -29.65 -22.68
C GLU A 149 19.03 -31.15 -22.69
N ILE A 150 17.85 -31.51 -23.22
CA ILE A 150 17.43 -32.91 -23.36
C ILE A 150 17.88 -33.48 -24.73
N LYS A 151 17.58 -32.80 -25.82
CA LYS A 151 17.74 -33.32 -27.17
C LYS A 151 19.21 -33.37 -27.67
N ILE A 152 20.00 -32.34 -27.36
CA ILE A 152 21.38 -32.26 -27.81
C ILE A 152 22.25 -33.38 -27.24
N PRO A 153 22.23 -33.67 -25.91
CA PRO A 153 22.98 -34.80 -25.37
C PRO A 153 22.49 -36.16 -25.91
N ALA A 154 21.20 -36.26 -26.29
CA ALA A 154 20.63 -37.46 -26.88
C ALA A 154 20.90 -37.61 -28.39
N GLY A 155 21.55 -36.62 -29.04
CA GLY A 155 21.79 -36.59 -30.45
C GLY A 155 20.54 -36.50 -31.31
N MET A 156 19.44 -35.95 -30.78
CA MET A 156 18.15 -35.82 -31.45
C MET A 156 17.97 -34.40 -32.03
N ASP A 157 17.69 -34.31 -33.31
CA ASP A 157 17.37 -33.06 -34.04
C ASP A 157 18.39 -31.93 -33.76
N THR A 158 19.66 -32.27 -33.55
CA THR A 158 20.67 -31.38 -32.99
C THR A 158 20.82 -30.09 -33.76
N ASP A 159 20.98 -30.16 -35.12
CA ASP A 159 21.19 -28.95 -35.94
C ASP A 159 19.92 -28.07 -35.97
N VAL A 160 18.74 -28.70 -35.97
CA VAL A 160 17.45 -27.95 -35.92
C VAL A 160 17.30 -27.21 -34.58
N VAL A 161 17.62 -27.87 -33.47
CA VAL A 161 17.53 -27.28 -32.13
C VAL A 161 18.51 -26.14 -31.94
N LEU A 162 19.76 -26.28 -32.46
CA LEU A 162 20.75 -25.22 -32.39
C LEU A 162 20.37 -24.01 -33.25
N GLU A 163 19.87 -24.22 -34.46
CA GLU A 163 19.41 -23.11 -35.33
C GLU A 163 18.14 -22.44 -34.77
N GLU A 164 17.22 -23.19 -34.14
CA GLU A 164 16.07 -22.62 -33.43
C GLU A 164 16.52 -21.68 -32.31
N GLY A 165 17.51 -22.10 -31.51
CA GLY A 165 18.10 -21.26 -30.47
C GLY A 165 18.76 -20.00 -31.02
N ALA A 166 19.50 -20.11 -32.10
CA ALA A 166 20.14 -18.98 -32.77
C ALA A 166 19.10 -17.92 -33.19
N ARG A 167 18.00 -18.35 -33.79
CA ARG A 167 16.90 -17.44 -34.20
C ARG A 167 16.19 -16.80 -32.99
N LEU A 168 16.01 -17.54 -31.91
CA LEU A 168 15.42 -16.99 -30.70
C LEU A 168 16.33 -15.93 -30.08
N TYR A 169 17.63 -16.17 -30.04
CA TYR A 169 18.60 -15.20 -29.53
C TYR A 169 18.75 -13.97 -30.44
N GLU A 170 18.66 -14.11 -31.76
CA GLU A 170 18.56 -12.96 -32.66
C GLU A 170 17.33 -12.09 -32.37
N ARG A 171 16.17 -12.74 -32.13
CA ARG A 171 14.96 -12.01 -31.70
C ARG A 171 15.15 -11.32 -30.36
N ALA A 172 15.77 -12.01 -29.40
CA ALA A 172 16.07 -11.43 -28.07
C ALA A 172 17.02 -10.23 -28.17
N ALA A 173 18.09 -10.34 -28.98
CA ALA A 173 19.05 -9.27 -29.22
C ALA A 173 18.39 -7.99 -29.74
N ALA A 174 17.35 -8.11 -30.57
CA ALA A 174 16.61 -6.95 -31.07
C ALA A 174 15.91 -6.13 -29.96
N GLY A 175 15.60 -6.75 -28.81
CA GLY A 175 15.01 -6.09 -27.63
C GLY A 175 16.03 -5.58 -26.63
N VAL A 176 17.32 -5.90 -26.79
CA VAL A 176 18.39 -5.46 -25.89
C VAL A 176 18.91 -4.08 -26.33
N PRO A 177 19.07 -3.09 -25.41
CA PRO A 177 19.68 -1.80 -25.74
C PRO A 177 21.07 -1.96 -26.38
N GLU A 178 21.42 -1.07 -27.30
CA GLU A 178 22.75 -1.06 -27.95
C GLU A 178 23.86 -0.59 -27.00
N GLU A 179 23.47 0.05 -25.93
CA GLU A 179 24.37 0.59 -24.92
C GLU A 179 25.05 -0.54 -24.13
N GLU A 180 26.29 -0.32 -23.70
CA GLU A 180 27.06 -1.23 -22.83
C GLU A 180 27.48 -2.60 -23.44
N GLY A 181 27.36 -2.81 -24.76
CA GLY A 181 27.76 -4.08 -25.36
C GLY A 181 26.91 -5.30 -25.00
N LEU A 182 25.75 -5.09 -24.33
CA LEU A 182 24.87 -6.18 -23.88
C LEU A 182 24.29 -6.96 -25.06
N ARG A 183 24.00 -6.26 -26.18
CA ARG A 183 23.51 -6.89 -27.38
C ARG A 183 24.58 -7.83 -28.01
N ASP A 184 25.85 -7.43 -27.95
CA ASP A 184 26.96 -8.23 -28.47
C ASP A 184 27.15 -9.54 -27.73
N VAL A 185 26.83 -9.55 -26.39
CA VAL A 185 26.82 -10.80 -25.61
C VAL A 185 25.82 -11.80 -26.20
N ILE A 186 24.59 -11.36 -26.50
CA ILE A 186 23.58 -12.24 -27.11
C ILE A 186 23.96 -12.65 -28.52
N LEU A 187 24.51 -11.72 -29.35
CA LEU A 187 24.96 -12.05 -30.68
C LEU A 187 26.14 -13.03 -30.70
N SER A 188 27.06 -12.94 -29.73
CA SER A 188 28.12 -13.93 -29.55
C SER A 188 27.58 -15.33 -29.24
N ALA A 189 26.47 -15.43 -28.51
CA ALA A 189 25.78 -16.70 -28.29
C ALA A 189 25.14 -17.24 -29.60
N VAL A 190 24.63 -16.37 -30.48
CA VAL A 190 24.15 -16.75 -31.82
C VAL A 190 25.29 -17.35 -32.63
N ASP A 191 26.44 -16.68 -32.66
CA ASP A 191 27.63 -17.17 -33.37
C ASP A 191 28.07 -18.53 -32.82
N ALA A 192 28.09 -18.69 -31.47
CA ALA A 192 28.45 -19.96 -30.84
C ALA A 192 27.49 -21.10 -31.22
N LEU A 193 26.19 -20.84 -31.33
CA LEU A 193 25.19 -21.82 -31.75
C LEU A 193 25.35 -22.25 -33.22
N ARG A 194 25.87 -21.39 -34.09
CA ARG A 194 26.10 -21.64 -35.50
C ARG A 194 27.51 -22.12 -35.85
N ASP A 195 28.43 -22.16 -34.91
CA ASP A 195 29.81 -22.57 -35.14
C ASP A 195 29.90 -24.09 -35.37
N GLU A 196 29.76 -24.49 -36.65
CA GLU A 196 29.81 -25.90 -37.08
C GLU A 196 31.15 -26.58 -36.86
N ASP A 197 32.22 -25.83 -36.61
CA ASP A 197 33.55 -26.38 -36.32
C ASP A 197 33.63 -26.93 -34.89
N ARG A 198 32.62 -26.66 -34.05
CA ARG A 198 32.54 -27.14 -32.68
C ARG A 198 31.52 -28.27 -32.50
N PRO A 199 31.78 -29.19 -31.57
CA PRO A 199 30.78 -30.18 -31.17
C PRO A 199 29.51 -29.50 -30.64
N ALA A 200 28.34 -30.08 -30.87
CA ALA A 200 27.05 -29.52 -30.50
C ALA A 200 26.94 -29.15 -29.03
N ALA A 201 27.49 -29.96 -28.11
CA ALA A 201 27.50 -29.67 -26.67
C ALA A 201 28.33 -28.41 -26.34
N ALA A 202 29.42 -28.13 -27.07
CA ALA A 202 30.22 -26.93 -26.91
C ALA A 202 29.52 -25.69 -27.49
N ARG A 203 28.77 -25.86 -28.61
CA ARG A 203 27.92 -24.82 -29.20
C ARG A 203 26.81 -24.40 -28.19
N LEU A 204 26.11 -25.37 -27.62
CA LEU A 204 25.09 -25.11 -26.58
C LEU A 204 25.70 -24.43 -25.35
N ALA A 205 26.81 -24.92 -24.83
CA ALA A 205 27.47 -24.32 -23.66
C ALA A 205 27.91 -22.88 -23.92
N GLY A 206 28.32 -22.53 -25.17
CA GLY A 206 28.66 -21.16 -25.54
C GLY A 206 27.45 -20.21 -25.56
N ALA A 207 26.23 -20.73 -25.68
CA ALA A 207 25.00 -19.95 -25.62
C ALA A 207 24.34 -19.89 -24.25
N LEU A 208 24.80 -20.70 -23.28
CA LEU A 208 24.27 -20.77 -21.92
C LEU A 208 25.30 -20.24 -20.90
N THR A 209 26.07 -19.22 -21.26
CA THR A 209 27.02 -18.61 -20.32
C THR A 209 26.29 -17.74 -19.28
N PRO A 210 26.87 -17.54 -18.08
CA PRO A 210 26.28 -16.65 -17.07
C PRO A 210 25.99 -15.24 -17.57
N GLU A 211 26.85 -14.70 -18.45
CA GLU A 211 26.70 -13.36 -19.03
C GLU A 211 25.47 -13.30 -19.92
N VAL A 212 25.23 -14.33 -20.75
CA VAL A 212 24.04 -14.44 -21.61
C VAL A 212 22.79 -14.56 -20.75
N GLU A 213 22.83 -15.38 -19.69
CA GLU A 213 21.72 -15.54 -18.76
C GLU A 213 21.37 -14.24 -18.03
N GLU A 214 22.35 -13.46 -17.60
CA GLU A 214 22.15 -12.17 -16.95
C GLU A 214 21.46 -11.18 -17.89
N VAL A 215 21.89 -11.07 -19.15
CA VAL A 215 21.27 -10.19 -20.15
C VAL A 215 19.85 -10.62 -20.43
N LEU A 216 19.58 -11.92 -20.64
CA LEU A 216 18.23 -12.44 -20.91
C LEU A 216 17.31 -12.32 -19.68
N ALA A 217 17.83 -12.41 -18.47
CA ALA A 217 17.04 -12.17 -17.26
C ALA A 217 16.59 -10.71 -17.13
N ARG A 218 17.43 -9.78 -17.61
CA ARG A 218 17.12 -8.33 -17.59
C ARG A 218 16.28 -7.91 -18.80
N TYR A 219 16.49 -8.52 -19.96
CA TYR A 219 15.81 -8.21 -21.22
C TYR A 219 15.26 -9.49 -21.87
N PRO A 220 14.28 -10.15 -21.24
CA PRO A 220 13.74 -11.40 -21.75
C PRO A 220 12.99 -11.21 -23.07
N LEU A 221 13.08 -12.21 -23.94
CA LEU A 221 12.18 -12.32 -25.10
C LEU A 221 10.79 -12.71 -24.59
N ARG A 222 9.79 -11.85 -24.82
CA ARG A 222 8.46 -12.01 -24.29
C ARG A 222 7.43 -12.21 -25.42
N ASP A 223 6.80 -13.36 -25.45
CA ASP A 223 5.71 -13.66 -26.38
C ASP A 223 4.36 -13.66 -25.65
N LEU A 224 3.32 -13.14 -26.30
CA LEU A 224 1.93 -13.18 -25.79
C LEU A 224 1.75 -12.52 -24.41
N VAL A 225 2.33 -11.36 -24.19
CA VAL A 225 2.29 -10.65 -22.92
C VAL A 225 0.85 -10.37 -22.49
N THR A 226 0.51 -10.73 -21.26
CA THR A 226 -0.74 -10.41 -20.60
C THR A 226 -0.43 -9.60 -19.33
N SER A 227 -1.12 -8.49 -19.12
CA SER A 227 -1.01 -7.68 -17.89
C SER A 227 -2.30 -7.78 -17.08
N SER A 228 -2.17 -7.89 -15.77
CA SER A 228 -3.31 -7.73 -14.88
C SER A 228 -3.82 -6.29 -14.86
N GLU A 229 -5.04 -6.09 -14.38
CA GLU A 229 -5.47 -4.74 -14.00
C GLU A 229 -4.58 -4.19 -12.88
N PRO A 230 -4.31 -2.87 -12.88
CA PRO A 230 -3.54 -2.26 -11.82
C PRO A 230 -4.29 -2.28 -10.49
N LEU A 231 -3.62 -2.76 -9.45
CA LEU A 231 -4.14 -2.79 -8.08
C LEU A 231 -3.56 -1.64 -7.26
N PRO A 232 -4.38 -0.95 -6.46
CA PRO A 232 -3.93 0.17 -5.65
C PRO A 232 -3.21 -0.31 -4.38
N LEU A 233 -2.14 0.40 -4.02
CA LEU A 233 -1.34 0.19 -2.82
C LEU A 233 -1.14 1.53 -2.11
N LEU A 234 -1.62 1.67 -0.88
CA LEU A 234 -1.36 2.83 -0.05
C LEU A 234 -0.11 2.56 0.80
N VAL A 235 0.93 3.30 0.53
CA VAL A 235 2.16 3.28 1.32
C VAL A 235 2.10 4.42 2.33
N GLU A 236 2.18 4.08 3.60
CA GLU A 236 2.16 5.04 4.69
C GLU A 236 3.56 5.19 5.31
N ARG A 237 3.70 6.11 6.27
CA ARG A 237 4.91 6.25 7.07
C ARG A 237 5.18 5.00 7.91
N GLU A 238 6.42 4.73 8.25
CA GLU A 238 6.84 3.53 8.99
C GLU A 238 6.04 3.30 10.29
N ARG A 239 5.74 4.37 11.03
CA ARG A 239 4.95 4.31 12.28
C ARG A 239 3.49 3.89 12.10
N ALA A 240 2.98 3.86 10.89
CA ALA A 240 1.65 3.31 10.64
C ALA A 240 1.63 1.77 10.76
N LEU A 241 2.79 1.11 10.65
CA LEU A 241 2.89 -0.34 10.83
C LEU A 241 3.01 -0.74 12.30
N TYR A 242 3.87 -0.04 13.03
CA TYR A 242 4.09 -0.29 14.46
C TYR A 242 4.58 0.96 15.18
N GLY A 243 4.35 1.01 16.49
CA GLY A 243 4.84 2.06 17.35
C GLY A 243 4.50 1.74 18.81
N SER A 244 5.31 2.21 19.72
CA SER A 244 5.06 2.13 21.15
C SER A 244 4.30 3.36 21.63
N TRP A 245 3.20 3.16 22.33
CA TRP A 245 2.29 4.23 22.73
C TRP A 245 2.30 4.43 24.23
N TYR A 246 2.32 5.70 24.66
CA TYR A 246 2.23 6.09 26.05
C TYR A 246 0.98 6.92 26.29
N GLU A 247 0.02 6.37 27.03
CA GLU A 247 -1.20 7.08 27.42
C GLU A 247 -0.98 7.86 28.72
N PHE A 248 -1.43 9.11 28.77
CA PHE A 248 -1.55 9.87 30.00
C PHE A 248 -2.59 10.98 29.89
N PHE A 249 -3.09 11.41 31.05
CA PHE A 249 -4.08 12.47 31.14
C PHE A 249 -3.38 13.82 31.34
N PRO A 250 -3.47 14.78 30.42
CA PRO A 250 -2.90 16.12 30.62
C PRO A 250 -3.35 16.77 31.94
N ARG A 251 -4.62 16.57 32.31
CA ARG A 251 -5.15 17.08 33.58
C ARG A 251 -4.46 16.54 34.84
N SER A 252 -3.81 15.38 34.75
CA SER A 252 -3.09 14.76 35.86
C SER A 252 -1.69 15.32 36.08
N GLU A 253 -1.18 16.13 35.14
CA GLU A 253 0.13 16.76 35.18
C GLU A 253 0.07 18.16 35.88
N GLY A 254 -0.76 18.29 36.90
CA GLY A 254 -0.86 19.51 37.69
C GLY A 254 0.27 19.68 38.71
N THR A 255 0.26 20.82 39.39
CA THR A 255 1.15 21.12 40.51
C THR A 255 0.39 21.17 41.86
N ARG A 256 1.09 21.39 42.96
CA ARG A 256 0.40 21.59 44.24
C ARG A 256 -0.46 22.84 44.28
N GLU A 257 0.01 23.91 43.59
CA GLU A 257 -0.70 25.19 43.51
C GLU A 257 -1.84 25.14 42.48
N GLN A 258 -1.68 24.36 41.42
CA GLN A 258 -2.66 24.18 40.36
C GLN A 258 -2.86 22.66 40.14
N PRO A 259 -3.74 22.00 40.89
CA PRO A 259 -3.92 20.55 40.82
C PRO A 259 -4.40 20.04 39.47
N HIS A 260 -5.20 20.80 38.72
CA HIS A 260 -5.59 20.47 37.36
C HIS A 260 -4.49 20.85 36.38
N GLY A 261 -3.90 19.86 35.73
CA GLY A 261 -2.88 20.10 34.71
C GLY A 261 -3.44 20.72 33.42
N THR A 262 -2.55 21.32 32.67
CA THR A 262 -2.81 21.98 31.37
C THR A 262 -1.93 21.34 30.29
N PHE A 263 -2.12 21.69 29.01
CA PHE A 263 -1.18 21.29 27.95
C PHE A 263 0.25 21.78 28.22
N ALA A 264 0.40 22.98 28.76
CA ALA A 264 1.71 23.52 29.10
C ALA A 264 2.41 22.74 30.23
N THR A 265 1.68 22.30 31.25
CA THR A 265 2.26 21.44 32.30
C THR A 265 2.50 20.02 31.83
N ALA A 266 1.60 19.45 31.01
CA ALA A 266 1.72 18.15 30.41
C ALA A 266 2.92 18.07 29.44
N ALA A 267 3.21 19.13 28.69
CA ALA A 267 4.38 19.19 27.80
C ALA A 267 5.71 18.97 28.53
N ARG A 268 5.79 19.28 29.83
CA ARG A 268 6.99 19.04 30.64
C ARG A 268 7.30 17.55 30.85
N ARG A 269 6.30 16.67 30.68
CA ARG A 269 6.46 15.21 30.75
C ARG A 269 7.02 14.60 29.49
N LEU A 270 6.83 15.24 28.34
CA LEU A 270 7.20 14.70 27.03
C LEU A 270 8.68 14.27 26.92
N PRO A 271 9.67 15.01 27.44
CA PRO A 271 11.07 14.56 27.38
C PRO A 271 11.31 13.22 28.08
N ALA A 272 10.63 12.97 29.22
CA ALA A 272 10.77 11.72 29.93
C ALA A 272 10.11 10.55 29.17
N ILE A 273 8.98 10.80 28.50
CA ILE A 273 8.30 9.80 27.66
C ILE A 273 9.20 9.44 26.46
N ALA A 274 9.75 10.45 25.79
CA ALA A 274 10.70 10.24 24.68
C ALA A 274 11.95 9.46 25.12
N ALA A 275 12.50 9.79 26.30
CA ALA A 275 13.67 9.08 26.85
C ALA A 275 13.40 7.60 27.17
N MET A 276 12.15 7.22 27.40
CA MET A 276 11.73 5.81 27.53
C MET A 276 11.61 5.07 26.19
N GLY A 277 11.72 5.78 25.06
CA GLY A 277 11.65 5.20 23.72
C GLY A 277 10.23 5.05 23.16
N PHE A 278 9.25 5.80 23.66
CA PHE A 278 7.90 5.80 23.07
C PHE A 278 7.83 6.64 21.80
N ASP A 279 7.02 6.17 20.86
CA ASP A 279 6.82 6.78 19.54
C ASP A 279 5.60 7.70 19.48
N VAL A 280 4.56 7.36 20.23
CA VAL A 280 3.28 8.05 20.19
C VAL A 280 2.81 8.37 21.62
N VAL A 281 2.38 9.60 21.82
CA VAL A 281 1.67 10.03 23.01
C VAL A 281 0.18 9.98 22.71
N TYR A 282 -0.54 9.14 23.47
CA TYR A 282 -1.99 9.01 23.36
C TYR A 282 -2.67 9.79 24.48
N LEU A 283 -3.56 10.69 24.10
CA LEU A 283 -4.35 11.48 25.05
C LEU A 283 -5.81 11.02 25.05
N PRO A 284 -6.38 10.67 26.22
CA PRO A 284 -7.82 10.59 26.39
C PRO A 284 -8.48 11.89 25.93
N PRO A 285 -9.82 11.90 25.69
CA PRO A 285 -10.50 13.06 25.13
C PRO A 285 -10.11 14.37 25.80
N ILE A 286 -9.74 15.35 24.98
CA ILE A 286 -9.32 16.70 25.43
C ILE A 286 -10.46 17.72 25.34
N HIS A 287 -11.66 17.27 25.06
CA HIS A 287 -12.84 18.07 24.78
C HIS A 287 -13.57 18.49 26.06
N PRO A 288 -14.44 19.50 25.99
CA PRO A 288 -15.28 19.91 27.11
C PRO A 288 -16.12 18.75 27.67
N ILE A 289 -16.14 18.62 29.00
CA ILE A 289 -16.79 17.50 29.69
C ILE A 289 -18.23 17.89 30.09
N GLY A 290 -19.19 17.03 29.73
CA GLY A 290 -20.60 17.21 30.03
C GLY A 290 -20.92 17.24 31.55
N THR A 291 -22.02 17.87 31.91
CA THR A 291 -22.52 17.97 33.29
C THR A 291 -23.65 17.00 33.56
N THR A 292 -24.40 16.59 32.53
CA THR A 292 -25.52 15.63 32.70
C THR A 292 -24.98 14.26 33.08
N PHE A 293 -25.47 13.71 34.16
CA PHE A 293 -24.98 12.44 34.74
C PHE A 293 -23.47 12.39 34.98
N ARG A 294 -22.85 13.53 35.26
CA ARG A 294 -21.42 13.63 35.55
C ARG A 294 -21.02 12.65 36.65
N LYS A 295 -19.87 12.03 36.49
CA LYS A 295 -19.28 11.17 37.54
C LYS A 295 -18.46 12.01 38.51
N GLY A 296 -18.55 11.67 39.80
CA GLY A 296 -17.71 12.23 40.82
C GLY A 296 -16.44 11.44 41.08
N LYS A 297 -15.72 11.78 42.17
CA LYS A 297 -14.50 11.08 42.55
C LYS A 297 -14.74 9.58 42.74
N ASN A 298 -13.74 8.78 42.38
CA ASN A 298 -13.82 7.32 42.38
C ASN A 298 -15.05 6.76 41.62
N ASN A 299 -15.44 7.43 40.54
CA ASN A 299 -16.57 7.04 39.70
C ASN A 299 -17.93 7.01 40.41
N THR A 300 -18.10 7.77 41.50
CA THR A 300 -19.39 7.89 42.17
C THR A 300 -20.46 8.51 41.25
N LEU A 301 -21.71 8.12 41.46
CA LEU A 301 -22.87 8.67 40.72
C LEU A 301 -23.34 10.02 41.26
N SER A 302 -22.82 10.45 42.41
CA SER A 302 -23.19 11.73 43.09
C SER A 302 -21.98 12.67 43.02
N PRO A 303 -21.80 13.45 41.93
CA PRO A 303 -20.70 14.39 41.80
C PRO A 303 -20.87 15.59 42.74
N GLY A 304 -19.76 16.05 43.31
CA GLY A 304 -19.66 17.37 43.94
C GLY A 304 -19.53 18.49 42.88
N PRO A 305 -19.69 19.76 43.29
CA PRO A 305 -19.63 20.90 42.38
C PRO A 305 -18.24 21.05 41.70
N ASP A 306 -17.19 20.62 42.38
CA ASP A 306 -15.79 20.73 41.89
C ASP A 306 -15.27 19.45 41.19
N ASP A 307 -16.12 18.46 40.99
CA ASP A 307 -15.70 17.23 40.34
C ASP A 307 -15.53 17.44 38.85
N VAL A 308 -14.36 17.10 38.33
CA VAL A 308 -13.97 17.33 36.93
C VAL A 308 -14.68 16.43 35.93
N GLY A 309 -15.30 15.34 36.37
CA GLY A 309 -15.98 14.39 35.48
C GLY A 309 -15.04 13.45 34.72
N VAL A 310 -15.61 12.76 33.76
CA VAL A 310 -14.95 11.74 32.93
C VAL A 310 -14.69 12.34 31.56
N PRO A 311 -13.46 12.29 31.02
CA PRO A 311 -13.12 12.88 29.72
C PRO A 311 -13.97 12.37 28.55
N TRP A 312 -14.40 11.11 28.59
CA TRP A 312 -15.24 10.50 27.54
C TRP A 312 -16.69 10.99 27.55
N ALA A 313 -17.14 11.70 28.60
CA ALA A 313 -18.46 12.35 28.62
C ALA A 313 -18.38 13.69 27.91
N ILE A 314 -18.15 13.68 26.60
CA ILE A 314 -17.89 14.85 25.77
C ILE A 314 -19.18 15.64 25.52
N GLY A 315 -19.10 16.97 25.64
CA GLY A 315 -20.15 17.92 25.28
C GLY A 315 -20.66 18.71 26.47
N SER A 316 -20.44 20.02 26.41
CA SER A 316 -20.91 21.00 27.40
C SER A 316 -21.25 22.31 26.64
N PRO A 317 -21.74 23.37 27.31
CA PRO A 317 -21.94 24.68 26.69
C PRO A 317 -20.68 25.26 26.06
N GLU A 318 -19.49 24.86 26.49
CA GLU A 318 -18.19 25.29 25.92
C GLU A 318 -17.84 24.59 24.62
N GLY A 319 -18.57 23.56 24.21
CA GLY A 319 -18.39 22.87 22.94
C GLY A 319 -18.42 21.33 23.06
N GLY A 320 -18.11 20.67 21.95
CA GLY A 320 -18.05 19.22 21.82
C GLY A 320 -16.69 18.78 21.26
N HIS A 321 -16.71 17.87 20.29
CA HIS A 321 -15.51 17.35 19.62
C HIS A 321 -14.74 18.42 18.81
N ASP A 322 -15.34 19.57 18.60
CA ASP A 322 -14.78 20.72 17.88
C ASP A 322 -14.08 21.73 18.80
N ALA A 323 -14.05 21.46 20.12
CA ALA A 323 -13.50 22.36 21.12
C ALA A 323 -12.52 21.66 22.06
N VAL A 324 -11.59 22.43 22.60
CA VAL A 324 -10.68 22.03 23.67
C VAL A 324 -11.29 22.37 25.04
N HIS A 325 -11.11 21.48 26.02
CA HIS A 325 -11.56 21.73 27.40
C HIS A 325 -10.85 22.96 27.97
N PRO A 326 -11.58 24.02 28.40
CA PRO A 326 -10.99 25.29 28.86
C PRO A 326 -9.95 25.14 29.96
N ALA A 327 -10.14 24.16 30.87
CA ALA A 327 -9.19 23.92 31.96
C ALA A 327 -7.86 23.29 31.50
N LEU A 328 -7.79 22.75 30.26
CA LEU A 328 -6.53 22.28 29.66
C LEU A 328 -5.75 23.38 28.96
N GLY A 329 -6.39 24.48 28.59
CA GLY A 329 -5.82 25.58 27.83
C GLY A 329 -6.61 25.89 26.57
N THR A 330 -5.94 26.55 25.63
CA THR A 330 -6.50 26.93 24.33
C THR A 330 -6.12 25.94 23.23
N LEU A 331 -6.65 26.12 22.03
CA LEU A 331 -6.23 25.37 20.84
C LEU A 331 -4.74 25.62 20.50
N GLU A 332 -4.29 26.86 20.69
CA GLU A 332 -2.88 27.24 20.50
C GLU A 332 -1.97 26.52 21.48
N ASP A 333 -2.39 26.34 22.73
CA ASP A 333 -1.64 25.55 23.73
C ASP A 333 -1.56 24.08 23.33
N PHE A 334 -2.64 23.53 22.78
CA PHE A 334 -2.63 22.18 22.23
C PHE A 334 -1.69 22.03 21.02
N VAL A 335 -1.72 23.00 20.09
CA VAL A 335 -0.80 23.03 18.94
C VAL A 335 0.65 23.08 19.43
N ALA A 336 0.96 23.91 20.45
CA ALA A 336 2.28 23.98 21.05
C ALA A 336 2.71 22.64 21.69
N PHE A 337 1.78 21.95 22.36
CA PHE A 337 2.01 20.59 22.89
C PHE A 337 2.35 19.59 21.77
N VAL A 338 1.58 19.56 20.69
CA VAL A 338 1.85 18.70 19.51
C VAL A 338 3.20 19.02 18.89
N GLN A 339 3.52 20.31 18.73
CA GLN A 339 4.83 20.75 18.22
C GLN A 339 5.96 20.26 19.13
N ARG A 340 5.81 20.36 20.43
CA ARG A 340 6.80 19.86 21.39
C ARG A 340 6.99 18.35 21.32
N ALA A 341 5.93 17.58 21.16
CA ALA A 341 6.03 16.13 20.93
C ALA A 341 6.81 15.82 19.66
N ARG A 342 6.52 16.53 18.56
CA ARG A 342 7.21 16.39 17.27
C ARG A 342 8.71 16.72 17.35
N GLU A 343 9.10 17.78 18.09
CA GLU A 343 10.51 18.14 18.33
C GLU A 343 11.28 17.03 19.05
N LEU A 344 10.59 16.23 19.85
CA LEU A 344 11.13 15.08 20.56
C LEU A 344 11.02 13.77 19.75
N GLY A 345 10.60 13.87 18.48
CA GLY A 345 10.45 12.74 17.59
C GLY A 345 9.20 11.88 17.84
N MET A 346 8.20 12.37 18.59
CA MET A 346 6.95 11.65 18.88
C MET A 346 5.77 12.20 18.09
N GLU A 347 4.77 11.34 17.87
CA GLU A 347 3.46 11.72 17.36
C GLU A 347 2.44 11.85 18.50
N VAL A 348 1.32 12.53 18.25
CA VAL A 348 0.20 12.64 19.19
C VAL A 348 -1.03 11.98 18.59
N ALA A 349 -1.64 11.08 19.35
CA ALA A 349 -2.91 10.47 19.04
C ALA A 349 -3.97 10.97 20.02
N LEU A 350 -5.16 11.22 19.53
CA LEU A 350 -6.35 11.58 20.34
C LEU A 350 -7.36 10.46 20.30
N ASP A 351 -8.09 10.27 21.45
CA ASP A 351 -9.22 9.36 21.56
C ASP A 351 -10.45 9.93 20.83
#